data_6882494267c966dd436ef5a85d936a0b
#
_entry.id   6882494267c966dd436ef5a85d936a0b
#
_cell.length_a   1.000
_cell.length_b   1.000
_cell.length_c   1.000
_cell.angle_alpha   90.00
_cell.angle_beta   90.00
_cell.angle_gamma   90.00
#
_symmetry.space_group_name_H-M   'P 1'
#
loop_
_entity.id
_entity.type
_entity.pdbx_description
1 polymer ?
#
loop_
_entity_poly.entity_id
_entity_poly.type
_entity_poly.pdbx_seq_one_letter_code
_entity_poly.pdbx_strand_id
1 'polypeptide(L)'
;MSGRSITMNAIVKIENQTPFIEVKINGKNQFGVNARDLHHWLDSKQDFSTWIKRRISKYKFQENIDYLIHQVVEQGVSGAKHKTDYILSVDMAKELSMVECTDRGREVRLYYIEQEDIARNLKDGMQVRIGKLSAQIDLITQGLSEAGRFLVVNGKQTKPAMIRELDDLIKETQQSLDLENKDDD
;
A
#
# COMPACT_ATOMS: atom_id res chain seq x y z
N MET A 1 -19.53 20.96 -10.20
CA MET A 1 -19.50 19.54 -9.82
C MET A 1 -18.38 19.36 -8.82
N SER A 2 -18.74 19.26 -7.54
CA SER A 2 -17.78 19.27 -6.43
C SER A 2 -17.26 17.84 -6.22
N GLY A 3 -16.05 17.56 -6.68
CA GLY A 3 -15.32 16.34 -6.35
C GLY A 3 -14.98 16.35 -4.85
N ARG A 4 -15.65 15.53 -4.07
CA ARG A 4 -15.36 15.35 -2.65
C ARG A 4 -13.99 14.67 -2.50
N SER A 5 -13.01 15.44 -2.08
CA SER A 5 -11.74 14.93 -1.57
C SER A 5 -12.00 14.22 -0.23
N ILE A 6 -12.33 12.93 -0.29
CA ILE A 6 -12.64 12.10 0.90
C ILE A 6 -11.37 11.49 1.51
N THR A 7 -10.25 11.55 0.81
CA THR A 7 -9.18 10.56 0.89
C THR A 7 -8.07 10.82 1.91
N MET A 8 -7.68 12.05 2.12
CA MET A 8 -6.57 12.32 3.08
C MET A 8 -7.01 12.31 4.54
N ASN A 9 -8.26 12.65 4.82
CA ASN A 9 -8.76 12.74 6.20
C ASN A 9 -9.04 11.38 6.86
N ALA A 10 -9.31 10.32 6.12
CA ALA A 10 -9.63 9.01 6.71
C ALA A 10 -8.37 8.30 7.22
N ILE A 11 -7.25 8.34 6.46
CA ILE A 11 -5.97 7.73 6.85
C ILE A 11 -5.32 8.52 7.98
N VAL A 12 -5.28 9.86 7.89
CA VAL A 12 -4.78 10.71 8.99
C VAL A 12 -5.57 10.50 10.27
N LYS A 13 -6.88 10.15 10.18
CA LYS A 13 -7.67 9.75 11.35
C LYS A 13 -7.32 8.37 11.88
N ILE A 14 -6.94 7.43 11.04
CA ILE A 14 -6.47 6.10 11.48
C ILE A 14 -5.14 6.25 12.23
N GLU A 15 -4.18 6.99 11.70
CA GLU A 15 -2.88 7.25 12.32
C GLU A 15 -3.00 7.95 13.68
N ASN A 16 -4.01 8.81 13.88
CA ASN A 16 -4.22 9.51 15.14
C ASN A 16 -5.08 8.74 16.18
N GLN A 17 -5.77 7.68 15.79
CA GLN A 17 -6.70 6.94 16.68
C GLN A 17 -6.24 5.49 16.99
N THR A 18 -5.37 4.92 16.20
CA THR A 18 -4.76 3.62 16.48
C THR A 18 -3.24 3.77 16.51
N PRO A 19 -2.63 3.88 17.69
CA PRO A 19 -1.18 3.97 17.79
C PRO A 19 -0.56 2.68 17.22
N PHE A 20 0.31 2.87 16.21
CA PHE A 20 1.13 1.78 15.70
C PHE A 20 2.14 1.38 16.77
N ILE A 21 2.29 0.10 17.00
CA ILE A 21 3.21 -0.49 17.97
C ILE A 21 4.31 -1.18 17.19
N GLU A 22 5.57 -0.86 17.46
CA GLU A 22 6.68 -1.62 16.89
C GLU A 22 6.72 -3.02 17.48
N VAL A 23 6.63 -4.02 16.61
CA VAL A 23 6.58 -5.43 16.99
C VAL A 23 7.41 -6.28 16.05
N LYS A 24 7.87 -7.42 16.53
CA LYS A 24 8.54 -8.41 15.72
C LYS A 24 7.55 -9.53 15.37
N ILE A 25 7.01 -9.49 14.15
CA ILE A 25 6.12 -10.51 13.61
C ILE A 25 6.81 -11.18 12.42
N ASN A 26 6.71 -12.48 12.29
CA ASN A 26 7.36 -13.27 11.22
C ASN A 26 8.89 -13.02 11.12
N GLY A 27 9.55 -12.79 12.27
CA GLY A 27 10.99 -12.52 12.33
C GLY A 27 11.41 -11.12 11.87
N LYS A 28 10.50 -10.28 11.36
CA LYS A 28 10.74 -8.92 10.88
C LYS A 28 10.24 -7.89 11.90
N ASN A 29 10.97 -6.79 12.06
CA ASN A 29 10.49 -5.64 12.82
C ASN A 29 9.52 -4.88 11.91
N GLN A 30 8.27 -4.74 12.35
CA GLN A 30 7.23 -4.04 11.61
C GLN A 30 6.28 -3.32 12.57
N PHE A 31 5.43 -2.50 12.02
CA PHE A 31 4.35 -1.91 12.78
C PHE A 31 3.22 -2.91 12.99
N GLY A 32 2.67 -2.91 14.20
CA GLY A 32 1.49 -3.68 14.57
C GLY A 32 0.35 -2.76 14.99
N VAL A 33 -0.86 -3.27 14.96
CA VAL A 33 -2.09 -2.58 15.37
C VAL A 33 -2.75 -3.35 16.50
N ASN A 34 -3.16 -2.68 17.57
CA ASN A 34 -3.95 -3.33 18.60
C ASN A 34 -5.34 -3.71 18.05
N ALA A 35 -5.68 -4.99 18.13
CA ALA A 35 -6.94 -5.51 17.58
C ALA A 35 -8.18 -4.91 18.24
N ARG A 36 -8.08 -4.50 19.52
CA ARG A 36 -9.19 -3.90 20.26
C ARG A 36 -9.45 -2.48 19.78
N ASP A 37 -8.37 -1.73 19.53
CA ASP A 37 -8.45 -0.37 19.00
C ASP A 37 -9.02 -0.39 17.58
N LEU A 38 -8.57 -1.35 16.75
CA LEU A 38 -9.12 -1.55 15.41
C LEU A 38 -10.61 -1.91 15.45
N HIS A 39 -11.02 -2.84 16.33
CA HIS A 39 -12.41 -3.24 16.50
C HIS A 39 -13.29 -2.06 16.89
N HIS A 40 -12.82 -1.22 17.83
CA HIS A 40 -13.53 -0.02 18.23
C HIS A 40 -13.61 1.01 17.10
N TRP A 41 -12.50 1.23 16.39
CA TRP A 41 -12.46 2.13 15.25
C TRP A 41 -13.40 1.71 14.11
N LEU A 42 -13.50 0.40 13.85
CA LEU A 42 -14.39 -0.17 12.84
C LEU A 42 -15.87 -0.09 13.24
N ASP A 43 -16.18 0.32 14.46
CA ASP A 43 -17.54 0.37 15.02
C ASP A 43 -18.30 -0.97 14.91
N SER A 44 -17.57 -2.08 15.08
CA SER A 44 -18.17 -3.42 15.04
C SER A 44 -19.06 -3.61 16.26
N LYS A 45 -20.29 -4.05 16.05
CA LYS A 45 -21.28 -4.28 17.12
C LYS A 45 -21.13 -5.64 17.81
N GLN A 46 -20.25 -6.50 17.31
CA GLN A 46 -20.00 -7.81 17.93
C GLN A 46 -19.10 -7.65 19.16
N ASP A 47 -19.24 -8.59 20.13
CA ASP A 47 -18.27 -8.71 21.21
C ASP A 47 -16.86 -8.97 20.65
N PHE A 48 -15.86 -8.26 21.18
CA PHE A 48 -14.49 -8.32 20.71
C PHE A 48 -13.93 -9.75 20.67
N SER A 49 -14.12 -10.51 21.75
CA SER A 49 -13.56 -11.86 21.85
C SER A 49 -14.14 -12.81 20.80
N THR A 50 -15.44 -12.68 20.54
CA THR A 50 -16.15 -13.43 19.51
C THR A 50 -15.73 -12.98 18.12
N TRP A 51 -15.63 -11.66 17.91
CA TRP A 51 -15.26 -11.05 16.66
C TRP A 51 -13.87 -11.51 16.21
N ILE A 52 -12.83 -11.33 17.05
CA ILE A 52 -11.45 -11.66 16.67
C ILE A 52 -11.26 -13.15 16.40
N LYS A 53 -11.77 -14.04 17.26
CA LYS A 53 -11.66 -15.48 17.08
C LYS A 53 -12.35 -15.96 15.80
N ARG A 54 -13.54 -15.40 15.50
CA ARG A 54 -14.27 -15.70 14.27
C ARG A 54 -13.50 -15.24 13.03
N ARG A 55 -12.87 -14.06 13.06
CA ARG A 55 -12.07 -13.54 11.95
C ARG A 55 -10.82 -14.39 11.72
N ILE A 56 -10.07 -14.71 12.77
CA ILE A 56 -8.89 -15.59 12.69
C ILE A 56 -9.27 -16.94 12.05
N SER A 57 -10.32 -17.58 12.55
CA SER A 57 -10.76 -18.88 12.02
C SER A 57 -11.26 -18.79 10.58
N LYS A 58 -12.09 -17.78 10.26
CA LYS A 58 -12.71 -17.64 8.93
C LYS A 58 -11.69 -17.37 7.84
N TYR A 59 -10.72 -16.49 8.11
CA TYR A 59 -9.70 -16.05 7.13
C TYR A 59 -8.38 -16.81 7.27
N LYS A 60 -8.30 -17.77 8.23
CA LYS A 60 -7.15 -18.66 8.47
C LYS A 60 -5.86 -17.91 8.81
N PHE A 61 -5.96 -16.79 9.52
CA PHE A 61 -4.80 -16.07 10.02
C PHE A 61 -3.98 -16.92 10.99
N GLN A 62 -2.66 -16.77 10.94
CA GLN A 62 -1.71 -17.59 11.66
C GLN A 62 -1.03 -16.78 12.76
N GLU A 63 -0.93 -17.37 13.95
CA GLU A 63 -0.17 -16.79 15.05
C GLU A 63 1.32 -16.70 14.70
N ASN A 64 1.97 -15.62 15.12
CA ASN A 64 3.37 -15.25 14.83
C ASN A 64 3.66 -14.90 13.37
N ILE A 65 2.67 -14.95 12.47
CA ILE A 65 2.76 -14.48 11.06
C ILE A 65 1.88 -13.26 10.86
N ASP A 66 0.60 -13.37 11.18
CA ASP A 66 -0.40 -12.33 10.99
C ASP A 66 -0.70 -11.58 12.29
N TYR A 67 -0.56 -12.22 13.44
CA TYR A 67 -0.82 -11.62 14.75
C TYR A 67 0.02 -12.24 15.87
N LEU A 68 0.13 -11.50 16.96
CA LEU A 68 0.69 -11.96 18.24
C LEU A 68 -0.39 -11.94 19.32
N ILE A 69 -0.33 -12.93 20.23
CA ILE A 69 -1.17 -12.96 21.42
C ILE A 69 -0.42 -12.28 22.57
N HIS A 70 -1.05 -11.28 23.17
CA HIS A 70 -0.54 -10.58 24.36
C HIS A 70 -1.52 -10.80 25.53
N GLN A 71 -1.02 -11.45 26.58
CA GLN A 71 -1.80 -11.63 27.80
C GLN A 71 -1.57 -10.45 28.74
N VAL A 72 -2.63 -9.73 29.04
CA VAL A 72 -2.62 -8.63 30.01
C VAL A 72 -3.30 -9.09 31.30
N VAL A 73 -2.62 -8.91 32.41
CA VAL A 73 -3.18 -9.18 33.72
C VAL A 73 -3.65 -7.86 34.31
N GLU A 74 -4.95 -7.63 34.35
CA GLU A 74 -5.53 -6.47 35.02
C GLU A 74 -5.81 -6.84 36.49
N GLN A 75 -5.22 -6.11 37.43
CA GLN A 75 -5.53 -6.23 38.84
C GLN A 75 -6.83 -5.46 39.14
N GLY A 76 -7.91 -6.18 39.40
CA GLY A 76 -9.20 -5.61 39.77
C GLY A 76 -9.48 -5.81 41.26
N VAL A 77 -10.49 -5.11 41.78
CA VAL A 77 -10.96 -5.19 43.20
C VAL A 77 -11.38 -6.59 43.60
N SER A 78 -11.71 -7.47 42.67
CA SER A 78 -12.15 -8.87 42.89
C SER A 78 -11.11 -9.92 42.51
N GLY A 79 -9.83 -9.56 42.31
CA GLY A 79 -8.76 -10.47 41.91
C GLY A 79 -8.18 -10.18 40.51
N ALA A 80 -7.12 -10.93 40.14
CA ALA A 80 -6.47 -10.80 38.87
C ALA A 80 -7.37 -11.31 37.72
N LYS A 81 -7.69 -10.45 36.75
CA LYS A 81 -8.43 -10.80 35.56
C LYS A 81 -7.47 -10.93 34.38
N HIS A 82 -7.39 -12.12 33.81
CA HIS A 82 -6.60 -12.37 32.61
C HIS A 82 -7.39 -11.91 31.38
N LYS A 83 -6.80 -10.98 30.63
CA LYS A 83 -7.36 -10.45 29.41
C LYS A 83 -6.42 -10.80 28.25
N THR A 84 -6.97 -11.38 27.21
CA THR A 84 -6.23 -11.69 26.01
C THR A 84 -6.40 -10.55 25.01
N ASP A 85 -5.31 -9.94 24.63
CA ASP A 85 -5.25 -8.93 23.57
C ASP A 85 -4.44 -9.49 22.40
N TYR A 86 -4.66 -8.92 21.23
CA TYR A 86 -4.01 -9.33 19.97
C TYR A 86 -3.34 -8.12 19.35
N ILE A 87 -2.09 -8.29 18.93
CA ILE A 87 -1.38 -7.33 18.11
C ILE A 87 -1.38 -7.87 16.69
N LEU A 88 -2.01 -7.17 15.78
CA LEU A 88 -2.16 -7.56 14.38
C LEU A 88 -1.03 -6.99 13.55
N SER A 89 -0.59 -7.71 12.52
CA SER A 89 0.20 -7.12 11.44
C SER A 89 -0.63 -6.05 10.73
N VAL A 90 0.05 -5.10 10.06
CA VAL A 90 -0.64 -4.06 9.29
C VAL A 90 -1.50 -4.69 8.19
N ASP A 91 -1.03 -5.78 7.57
CA ASP A 91 -1.76 -6.44 6.49
C ASP A 91 -3.00 -7.14 6.99
N MET A 92 -2.93 -7.88 8.11
CA MET A 92 -4.12 -8.43 8.75
C MET A 92 -5.12 -7.32 9.14
N ALA A 93 -4.63 -6.18 9.64
CA ALA A 93 -5.50 -5.06 9.99
C ALA A 93 -6.21 -4.47 8.76
N LYS A 94 -5.51 -4.35 7.62
CA LYS A 94 -6.09 -3.94 6.34
C LYS A 94 -7.17 -4.92 5.88
N GLU A 95 -6.87 -6.23 5.85
CA GLU A 95 -7.81 -7.26 5.44
C GLU A 95 -9.08 -7.25 6.31
N LEU A 96 -8.92 -7.18 7.63
CA LEU A 96 -10.06 -7.10 8.54
C LEU A 96 -10.91 -5.86 8.29
N SER A 97 -10.28 -4.72 8.03
CA SER A 97 -10.98 -3.47 7.72
C SER A 97 -11.78 -3.57 6.42
N MET A 98 -11.23 -4.23 5.40
CA MET A 98 -11.93 -4.42 4.12
C MET A 98 -13.15 -5.35 4.21
N VAL A 99 -13.09 -6.37 5.07
CA VAL A 99 -14.19 -7.36 5.16
C VAL A 99 -15.25 -6.98 6.19
N GLU A 100 -15.04 -5.92 6.97
CA GLU A 100 -16.02 -5.48 7.96
C GLU A 100 -17.20 -4.77 7.29
N CYS A 101 -18.43 -5.20 7.65
CA CYS A 101 -19.68 -4.69 7.08
C CYS A 101 -20.18 -3.45 7.83
N THR A 102 -19.30 -2.47 8.05
CA THR A 102 -19.62 -1.19 8.69
C THR A 102 -19.33 -0.04 7.74
N ASP A 103 -19.78 1.17 8.10
CA ASP A 103 -19.49 2.37 7.29
C ASP A 103 -17.98 2.64 7.23
N ARG A 104 -17.24 2.40 8.33
CA ARG A 104 -15.78 2.48 8.35
C ARG A 104 -15.12 1.48 7.41
N GLY A 105 -15.57 0.22 7.43
CA GLY A 105 -15.11 -0.80 6.49
C GLY A 105 -15.39 -0.41 5.02
N ARG A 106 -16.52 0.25 4.76
CA ARG A 106 -16.83 0.79 3.44
C ARG A 106 -15.88 1.92 3.03
N GLU A 107 -15.56 2.85 3.94
CA GLU A 107 -14.60 3.93 3.69
C GLU A 107 -13.23 3.36 3.29
N VAL A 108 -12.76 2.33 3.99
CA VAL A 108 -11.49 1.64 3.68
C VAL A 108 -11.53 1.01 2.28
N ARG A 109 -12.59 0.29 1.94
CA ARG A 109 -12.72 -0.30 0.58
C ARG A 109 -12.70 0.76 -0.52
N LEU A 110 -13.44 1.85 -0.35
CA LEU A 110 -13.47 2.95 -1.32
C LEU A 110 -12.08 3.61 -1.48
N TYR A 111 -11.36 3.76 -0.39
CA TYR A 111 -9.99 4.26 -0.43
C TYR A 111 -9.08 3.37 -1.28
N TYR A 112 -9.08 2.04 -1.08
CA TYR A 112 -8.25 1.14 -1.87
C TYR A 112 -8.62 1.11 -3.35
N ILE A 113 -9.93 1.20 -3.68
CA ILE A 113 -10.38 1.32 -5.08
C ILE A 113 -9.80 2.59 -5.71
N GLU A 114 -9.84 3.71 -5.01
CA GLU A 114 -9.29 4.98 -5.50
C GLU A 114 -7.75 4.90 -5.68
N GLN A 115 -7.04 4.27 -4.74
CA GLN A 115 -5.58 4.07 -4.86
C GLN A 115 -5.23 3.19 -6.07
N GLU A 116 -6.01 2.14 -6.33
CA GLU A 116 -5.84 1.31 -7.53
C GLU A 116 -6.03 2.13 -8.81
N ASP A 117 -7.06 2.97 -8.88
CA ASP A 117 -7.30 3.82 -10.04
C ASP A 117 -6.17 4.84 -10.27
N ILE A 118 -5.64 5.43 -9.18
CA ILE A 118 -4.49 6.33 -9.26
C ILE A 118 -3.26 5.58 -9.79
N ALA A 119 -2.95 4.41 -9.25
CA ALA A 119 -1.81 3.61 -9.67
C ALA A 119 -1.93 3.19 -11.15
N ARG A 120 -3.11 2.78 -11.58
CA ARG A 120 -3.39 2.43 -12.98
C ARG A 120 -3.17 3.63 -13.92
N ASN A 121 -3.72 4.80 -13.58
CA ASN A 121 -3.56 6.01 -14.38
C ASN A 121 -2.11 6.46 -14.48
N LEU A 122 -1.33 6.35 -13.41
CA LEU A 122 0.11 6.65 -13.42
C LEU A 122 0.85 5.71 -14.36
N LYS A 123 0.60 4.40 -14.28
CA LYS A 123 1.21 3.39 -15.15
C LYS A 123 0.90 3.65 -16.61
N ASP A 124 -0.37 3.93 -16.95
CA ASP A 124 -0.78 4.20 -18.33
C ASP A 124 -0.13 5.50 -18.86
N GLY A 125 -0.05 6.52 -18.05
CA GLY A 125 0.62 7.77 -18.39
C GLY A 125 2.13 7.58 -18.68
N MET A 126 2.83 6.77 -17.88
CA MET A 126 4.25 6.43 -18.12
C MET A 126 4.44 5.61 -19.39
N GLN A 127 3.60 4.62 -19.63
CA GLN A 127 3.62 3.80 -20.85
C GLN A 127 3.48 4.65 -22.13
N VAL A 128 2.56 5.60 -22.13
CA VAL A 128 2.37 6.54 -23.25
C VAL A 128 3.62 7.41 -23.48
N ARG A 129 4.26 7.91 -22.40
CA ARG A 129 5.50 8.71 -22.52
C ARG A 129 6.65 7.88 -23.07
N ILE A 130 6.85 6.66 -22.57
CA ILE A 130 7.88 5.73 -23.06
C ILE A 130 7.65 5.44 -24.54
N GLY A 131 6.42 5.13 -24.95
CA GLY A 131 6.07 4.86 -26.35
C GLY A 131 6.38 6.05 -27.28
N LYS A 132 6.05 7.27 -26.85
CA LYS A 132 6.38 8.48 -27.63
C LYS A 132 7.88 8.68 -27.79
N LEU A 133 8.67 8.53 -26.72
CA LEU A 133 10.12 8.67 -26.77
C LEU A 133 10.77 7.58 -27.63
N SER A 134 10.33 6.33 -27.53
CA SER A 134 10.79 5.24 -28.37
C SER A 134 10.52 5.53 -29.85
N ALA A 135 9.31 5.95 -30.20
CA ALA A 135 8.97 6.31 -31.58
C ALA A 135 9.81 7.47 -32.11
N GLN A 136 10.13 8.47 -31.29
CA GLN A 136 11.02 9.58 -31.67
C GLN A 136 12.46 9.10 -31.89
N ILE A 137 12.97 8.22 -31.04
CA ILE A 137 14.30 7.62 -31.19
C ILE A 137 14.37 6.81 -32.48
N ASP A 138 13.35 6.02 -32.82
CA ASP A 138 13.27 5.24 -34.03
C ASP A 138 13.25 6.14 -35.27
N LEU A 139 12.48 7.22 -35.27
CA LEU A 139 12.40 8.19 -36.34
C LEU A 139 13.77 8.86 -36.57
N ILE A 140 14.44 9.30 -35.50
CA ILE A 140 15.80 9.90 -35.60
C ILE A 140 16.80 8.86 -36.13
N THR A 141 16.68 7.60 -35.67
CA THR A 141 17.59 6.52 -36.07
C THR A 141 17.43 6.20 -37.56
N GLN A 142 16.20 6.18 -38.08
CA GLN A 142 15.95 6.02 -39.53
C GLN A 142 16.47 7.21 -40.34
N GLY A 143 16.22 8.45 -39.88
CA GLY A 143 16.75 9.65 -40.57
C GLY A 143 18.27 9.77 -40.62
N LEU A 144 18.94 9.19 -39.59
CA LEU A 144 20.42 9.16 -39.56
C LEU A 144 21.04 8.24 -40.63
N SER A 145 20.28 7.25 -41.13
CA SER A 145 20.77 6.39 -42.22
C SER A 145 20.65 7.01 -43.60
N GLU A 146 19.78 8.04 -43.75
CA GLU A 146 19.53 8.66 -45.06
C GLU A 146 20.35 9.93 -45.34
N ALA A 147 20.89 10.60 -44.34
CA ALA A 147 21.59 11.86 -44.54
C ALA A 147 22.81 12.05 -43.62
N GLY A 148 24.02 11.86 -44.17
CA GLY A 148 25.28 12.04 -43.44
C GLY A 148 25.52 13.41 -42.79
N ARG A 149 24.71 14.42 -43.09
CA ARG A 149 24.76 15.75 -42.45
C ARG A 149 23.97 15.82 -41.12
N PHE A 150 22.99 14.99 -40.93
CA PHE A 150 22.20 14.92 -39.67
C PHE A 150 22.96 14.24 -38.53
N LEU A 151 24.01 13.50 -38.84
CA LEU A 151 24.79 12.70 -37.91
C LEU A 151 25.37 13.47 -36.72
N VAL A 152 25.79 14.74 -36.93
CA VAL A 152 26.54 15.49 -35.92
C VAL A 152 25.63 16.03 -34.82
N VAL A 153 24.49 16.59 -35.18
CA VAL A 153 23.60 17.24 -34.20
C VAL A 153 22.72 16.20 -33.51
N ASN A 154 22.01 15.39 -34.28
CA ASN A 154 21.03 14.46 -33.69
C ASN A 154 21.68 13.20 -33.08
N GLY A 155 22.75 12.68 -33.71
CA GLY A 155 23.45 11.50 -33.19
C GLY A 155 24.26 11.78 -31.92
N LYS A 156 24.89 12.99 -31.82
CA LYS A 156 25.74 13.32 -30.66
C LYS A 156 25.03 14.06 -29.54
N GLN A 157 23.93 14.74 -29.80
CA GLN A 157 23.23 15.56 -28.81
C GLN A 157 21.83 15.07 -28.54
N THR A 158 20.95 15.00 -29.54
CA THR A 158 19.53 14.75 -29.34
C THR A 158 19.24 13.29 -28.98
N LYS A 159 19.77 12.33 -29.75
CA LYS A 159 19.54 10.90 -29.48
C LYS A 159 20.06 10.46 -28.12
N PRO A 160 21.30 10.81 -27.67
CA PRO A 160 21.75 10.45 -26.33
C PRO A 160 20.93 11.09 -25.20
N ALA A 161 20.44 12.32 -25.41
CA ALA A 161 19.59 12.99 -24.43
C ALA A 161 18.24 12.24 -24.25
N MET A 162 17.61 11.87 -25.37
CA MET A 162 16.35 11.13 -25.37
C MET A 162 16.50 9.71 -24.80
N ILE A 163 17.63 9.05 -25.07
CA ILE A 163 17.92 7.73 -24.48
C ILE A 163 18.05 7.85 -22.96
N ARG A 164 18.75 8.86 -22.45
CA ARG A 164 18.83 9.09 -20.99
C ARG A 164 17.46 9.34 -20.37
N GLU A 165 16.64 10.18 -21.00
CA GLU A 165 15.27 10.43 -20.54
C GLU A 165 14.43 9.15 -20.52
N LEU A 166 14.58 8.30 -21.55
CA LEU A 166 13.92 6.99 -21.59
C LEU A 166 14.41 6.06 -20.47
N ASP A 167 15.74 5.98 -20.28
CA ASP A 167 16.34 5.17 -19.21
C ASP A 167 15.90 5.65 -17.82
N ASP A 168 15.80 6.96 -17.60
CA ASP A 168 15.33 7.53 -16.34
C ASP A 168 13.85 7.21 -16.09
N LEU A 169 13.00 7.30 -17.12
CA LEU A 169 11.59 6.89 -17.03
C LEU A 169 11.42 5.39 -16.73
N ILE A 170 12.24 4.56 -17.36
CA ILE A 170 12.24 3.11 -17.10
C ILE A 170 12.67 2.83 -15.65
N LYS A 171 13.71 3.50 -15.15
CA LYS A 171 14.17 3.38 -13.76
C LYS A 171 13.10 3.84 -12.76
N GLU A 172 12.45 4.99 -13.00
CA GLU A 172 11.35 5.46 -12.18
C GLU A 172 10.22 4.44 -12.13
N THR A 173 9.89 3.82 -13.28
CA THR A 173 8.86 2.78 -13.36
C THR A 173 9.27 1.51 -12.62
N GLN A 174 10.53 1.09 -12.73
CA GLN A 174 11.08 -0.06 -12.00
C GLN A 174 11.14 0.20 -10.50
N GLN A 175 11.60 1.37 -10.07
CA GLN A 175 11.64 1.73 -8.66
C GLN A 175 10.25 1.76 -8.02
N SER A 176 9.23 2.24 -8.74
CA SER A 176 7.85 2.20 -8.25
C SER A 176 7.32 0.77 -8.10
N LEU A 177 7.70 -0.13 -9.02
CA LEU A 177 7.36 -1.56 -8.96
C LEU A 177 8.16 -2.32 -7.89
N ASP A 178 9.42 -1.94 -7.66
CA ASP A 178 10.28 -2.55 -6.63
C ASP A 178 9.92 -2.07 -5.22
N LEU A 179 9.32 -0.89 -5.07
CA LEU A 179 8.76 -0.44 -3.80
C LEU A 179 7.50 -1.23 -3.45
N GLU A 180 6.65 -1.52 -4.44
CA GLU A 180 5.49 -2.39 -4.24
C GLU A 180 5.89 -3.83 -3.88
N ASN A 181 7.02 -4.35 -4.42
CA ASN A 181 7.51 -5.70 -4.13
C ASN A 181 8.34 -5.81 -2.84
N LYS A 182 8.82 -4.70 -2.26
CA LYS A 182 9.58 -4.70 -0.99
C LYS A 182 8.68 -4.65 0.24
N ASP A 183 7.44 -4.27 0.06
CA ASP A 183 6.44 -4.31 1.12
C ASP A 183 5.80 -5.71 1.22
N ASP A 184 6.11 -6.63 0.27
CA ASP A 184 5.60 -8.03 0.24
C ASP A 184 6.62 -9.07 0.77
N ASP A 185 7.80 -8.65 1.22
CA ASP A 185 8.82 -9.49 1.87
C ASP A 185 9.00 -9.03 3.31
#